data_df7b2ad9a49a35ad43384f4728f6ccca
#
_entry.id   df7b2ad9a49a35ad43384f4728f6ccca
#
_cell.length_a   1.000
_cell.length_b   1.000
_cell.length_c   1.000
_cell.angle_alpha   90.00
_cell.angle_beta   90.00
_cell.angle_gamma   90.00
#
_symmetry.space_group_name_H-M   'P 1'
#
loop_
_entity.id
_entity.type
_entity.pdbx_description
1 polymer ?
#
loop_
_entity_poly.entity_id
_entity_poly.type
_entity_poly.pdbx_seq_one_letter_code
_entity_poly.pdbx_strand_id
1 'polypeptide(L)'
;MATSSCLTKSAVLVRDRAQSPHINQILSDYADIILCRQGLPFHDRPVAVMSLIVEAPADRINALTGRLGRLSGLTCKAVLAS
;
A
#
# COMPACT_ATOMS: atom_id res chain seq x y z
N MET A 1 9.66 -0.75 -27.12
CA MET A 1 10.42 -0.63 -25.91
C MET A 1 9.61 -0.97 -24.67
N ALA A 2 10.13 -1.79 -23.83
CA ALA A 2 9.44 -2.16 -22.62
C ALA A 2 9.40 -0.99 -21.65
N THR A 3 8.24 -0.80 -21.01
CA THR A 3 8.11 0.16 -19.93
C THR A 3 8.89 -0.36 -18.73
N SER A 4 9.69 0.50 -18.12
CA SER A 4 10.41 0.12 -16.91
C SER A 4 9.43 -0.15 -15.78
N SER A 5 9.49 -1.34 -15.22
CA SER A 5 8.73 -1.70 -14.03
C SER A 5 9.62 -1.60 -12.82
N CYS A 6 9.07 -1.08 -11.75
CA CYS A 6 9.74 -0.99 -10.47
C CYS A 6 9.14 -2.00 -9.51
N LEU A 7 10.00 -2.73 -8.82
CA LEU A 7 9.57 -3.60 -7.73
C LEU A 7 9.67 -2.81 -6.45
N THR A 8 8.55 -2.62 -5.80
CA THR A 8 8.47 -1.75 -4.63
C THR A 8 7.82 -2.48 -3.48
N LYS A 9 8.42 -2.34 -2.31
CA LYS A 9 7.84 -2.81 -1.06
C LYS A 9 7.28 -1.62 -0.31
N SER A 10 6.01 -1.68 0.05
CA SER A 10 5.33 -0.64 0.82
C SER A 10 4.96 -1.18 2.19
N ALA A 11 5.16 -0.36 3.21
CA ALA A 11 4.64 -0.61 4.54
C ALA A 11 3.60 0.44 4.86
N VAL A 12 2.42 0.00 5.27
CA VAL A 12 1.31 0.87 5.60
C VAL A 12 0.96 0.66 7.07
N LEU A 13 1.06 1.72 7.86
CA LEU A 13 0.66 1.70 9.25
C LEU A 13 -0.74 2.30 9.36
N VAL A 14 -1.68 1.50 9.82
CA VAL A 14 -3.08 1.90 9.94
C VAL A 14 -3.37 2.19 11.39
N ARG A 15 -3.55 3.46 11.72
CA ARG A 15 -3.89 3.89 13.08
C ARG A 15 -5.40 4.00 13.29
N ASP A 16 -6.15 4.17 12.22
CA ASP A 16 -7.60 4.31 12.26
C ASP A 16 -8.23 3.18 11.46
N ARG A 17 -8.76 2.19 12.15
CA ARG A 17 -9.39 1.02 11.51
C ARG A 17 -10.66 1.36 10.76
N ALA A 18 -11.26 2.52 11.04
CA ALA A 18 -12.41 2.97 10.27
C ALA A 18 -12.07 3.23 8.82
N GLN A 19 -10.79 3.37 8.48
CA GLN A 19 -10.35 3.53 7.10
C GLN A 19 -10.26 2.21 6.33
N SER A 20 -10.45 1.06 6.97
CA SER A 20 -10.31 -0.23 6.31
C SER A 20 -11.13 -0.37 5.02
N PRO A 21 -12.40 0.06 4.96
CA PRO A 21 -13.14 -0.01 3.70
C PRO A 21 -12.51 0.83 2.58
N HIS A 22 -11.98 1.99 2.92
CA HIS A 22 -11.32 2.86 1.95
C HIS A 22 -10.00 2.24 1.47
N ILE A 23 -9.24 1.66 2.38
CA ILE A 23 -7.99 0.96 2.04
C ILE A 23 -8.29 -0.19 1.10
N ASN A 24 -9.28 -1.03 1.43
CA ASN A 24 -9.65 -2.18 0.61
C ASN A 24 -10.10 -1.75 -0.78
N GLN A 25 -10.83 -0.65 -0.88
CA GLN A 25 -11.25 -0.13 -2.18
C GLN A 25 -10.06 0.31 -3.02
N ILE A 26 -9.11 1.02 -2.42
CA ILE A 26 -7.91 1.47 -3.12
C ILE A 26 -7.09 0.26 -3.57
N LEU A 27 -6.89 -0.72 -2.70
CA LEU A 27 -6.14 -1.91 -3.06
C LEU A 27 -6.82 -2.70 -4.18
N SER A 28 -8.14 -2.74 -4.18
CA SER A 28 -8.90 -3.38 -5.25
C SER A 28 -8.69 -2.66 -6.58
N ASP A 29 -8.64 -1.34 -6.57
CA ASP A 29 -8.41 -0.55 -7.78
C ASP A 29 -7.02 -0.78 -8.38
N TYR A 30 -6.06 -1.20 -7.56
CA TYR A 30 -4.69 -1.44 -7.99
C TYR A 30 -4.30 -2.92 -7.90
N ALA A 31 -5.29 -3.82 -7.88
CA ALA A 31 -5.03 -5.25 -7.72
C ALA A 31 -4.14 -5.81 -8.83
N ASP A 32 -4.18 -5.22 -10.02
CA ASP A 32 -3.38 -5.68 -11.16
C ASP A 32 -1.87 -5.51 -10.95
N ILE A 33 -1.45 -4.61 -10.07
CA ILE A 33 -0.03 -4.37 -9.81
C ILE A 33 0.44 -4.93 -8.47
N ILE A 34 -0.48 -5.41 -7.63
CA ILE A 34 -0.13 -5.92 -6.31
C ILE A 34 0.21 -7.41 -6.43
N LEU A 35 1.48 -7.75 -6.16
CA LEU A 35 1.95 -9.13 -6.20
C LEU A 35 1.65 -9.86 -4.90
N CYS A 36 1.68 -9.15 -3.78
CA CYS A 36 1.50 -9.74 -2.46
C CYS A 36 0.99 -8.69 -1.50
N ARG A 37 0.07 -9.07 -0.63
CA ARG A 37 -0.35 -8.23 0.48
C ARG A 37 -0.40 -9.08 1.73
N GLN A 38 0.05 -8.51 2.83
CA GLN A 38 0.09 -9.19 4.11
C GLN A 38 -0.29 -8.20 5.20
N GLY A 39 -1.31 -8.54 5.97
CA GLY A 39 -1.75 -7.73 7.09
C GLY A 39 -1.36 -8.35 8.41
N LEU A 40 -1.00 -7.52 9.36
CA LEU A 40 -0.66 -7.95 10.71
C LEU A 40 -1.37 -7.05 11.72
N PRO A 41 -2.51 -7.48 12.26
CA PRO A 41 -3.16 -6.72 13.32
C PRO A 41 -2.44 -6.95 14.64
N PHE A 42 -2.28 -5.88 15.42
CA PHE A 42 -1.77 -5.99 16.78
C PHE A 42 -2.94 -6.01 17.75
N HIS A 43 -3.02 -7.05 18.56
CA HIS A 43 -4.13 -7.21 19.51
C HIS A 43 -4.01 -6.30 20.73
N ASP A 44 -2.80 -5.90 21.05
CA ASP A 44 -2.50 -5.05 22.21
C ASP A 44 -2.47 -3.56 21.87
N ARG A 45 -2.67 -3.19 20.60
CA ARG A 45 -2.59 -1.81 20.13
C ARG A 45 -3.70 -1.54 19.12
N PRO A 46 -4.17 -0.28 19.05
CA PRO A 46 -5.18 0.09 18.04
C PRO A 46 -4.55 0.38 16.67
N VAL A 47 -3.51 -0.35 16.30
CA VAL A 47 -2.82 -0.17 15.02
C VAL A 47 -2.73 -1.50 14.29
N ALA A 48 -2.66 -1.43 12.98
CA ALA A 48 -2.38 -2.57 12.13
C ALA A 48 -1.28 -2.19 11.14
N VAL A 49 -0.47 -3.16 10.76
CA VAL A 49 0.57 -2.97 9.75
C VAL A 49 0.22 -3.82 8.54
N MET A 50 0.30 -3.22 7.36
CA MET A 50 0.08 -3.93 6.11
C MET A 50 1.34 -3.80 5.27
N SER A 51 1.76 -4.91 4.69
CA SER A 51 2.89 -4.96 3.79
C SER A 51 2.38 -5.27 2.39
N LEU A 52 2.87 -4.52 1.41
CA LEU A 52 2.50 -4.69 0.01
C LEU A 52 3.77 -4.87 -0.81
N ILE A 53 3.73 -5.79 -1.75
CA ILE A 53 4.75 -5.90 -2.79
C ILE A 53 4.06 -5.63 -4.11
N VAL A 54 4.52 -4.60 -4.81
CA VAL A 54 3.92 -4.16 -6.06
C VAL A 54 4.99 -4.07 -7.14
N GLU A 55 4.58 -4.32 -8.38
CA GLU A 55 5.45 -4.15 -9.54
C GLU A 55 4.68 -3.42 -10.62
N ALA A 56 5.17 -2.25 -10.99
CA ALA A 56 4.52 -1.40 -11.98
C ALA A 56 5.45 -0.25 -12.35
N PRO A 57 5.12 0.51 -13.40
CA PRO A 57 5.81 1.78 -13.65
C PRO A 57 5.68 2.70 -12.44
N ALA A 58 6.69 3.54 -12.22
CA ALA A 58 6.77 4.38 -11.03
C ALA A 58 5.55 5.30 -10.86
N ASP A 59 4.97 5.76 -11.96
CA ASP A 59 3.80 6.64 -11.88
C ASP A 59 2.59 5.94 -11.27
N ARG A 60 2.39 4.65 -11.56
CA ARG A 60 1.29 3.89 -10.96
C ARG A 60 1.53 3.61 -9.49
N ILE A 61 2.78 3.30 -9.13
CA ILE A 61 3.15 3.10 -7.72
C ILE A 61 2.93 4.38 -6.93
N ASN A 62 3.35 5.52 -7.48
CA ASN A 62 3.15 6.81 -6.84
C ASN A 62 1.69 7.17 -6.71
N ALA A 63 0.86 6.81 -7.68
CA ALA A 63 -0.58 7.03 -7.60
C ALA A 63 -1.19 6.21 -6.45
N LEU A 64 -0.79 4.96 -6.31
CA LEU A 64 -1.26 4.10 -5.22
C LEU A 64 -0.85 4.64 -3.85
N THR A 65 0.43 4.93 -3.68
CA THR A 65 0.94 5.43 -2.39
C THR A 65 0.37 6.81 -2.07
N GLY A 66 0.13 7.63 -3.08
CA GLY A 66 -0.50 8.94 -2.90
C GLY A 66 -1.95 8.83 -2.42
N ARG A 67 -2.71 7.89 -3.01
CA ARG A 67 -4.10 7.67 -2.56
C ARG A 67 -4.16 7.15 -1.13
N LEU A 68 -3.27 6.21 -0.78
CA LEU A 68 -3.20 5.70 0.59
C LEU A 68 -2.76 6.79 1.56
N GLY A 69 -1.81 7.61 1.16
CA GLY A 69 -1.30 8.67 2.02
C GLY A 69 -2.30 9.80 2.30
N ARG A 70 -3.35 9.91 1.50
CA ARG A 70 -4.41 10.90 1.73
C ARG A 70 -5.40 10.50 2.81
N LEU A 71 -5.41 9.22 3.17
CA LEU A 71 -6.33 8.76 4.21
C LEU A 71 -5.79 9.17 5.58
N SER A 72 -6.66 9.77 6.40
CA SER A 72 -6.26 10.15 7.75
C SER A 72 -6.01 8.89 8.58
N GLY A 73 -5.06 8.96 9.50
CA GLY A 73 -4.73 7.82 10.34
C GLY A 73 -3.89 6.76 9.65
N LEU A 74 -3.37 7.04 8.45
CA LEU A 74 -2.46 6.15 7.74
C LEU A 74 -1.08 6.78 7.60
N THR A 75 -0.06 5.95 7.75
CA THR A 75 1.30 6.29 7.35
C THR A 75 1.76 5.26 6.32
N CYS A 76 2.19 5.72 5.17
CA CYS A 76 2.63 4.85 4.10
C CYS A 76 4.08 5.17 3.73
N LYS A 77 4.93 4.15 3.73
CA LYS A 77 6.32 4.25 3.32
C LYS A 77 6.57 3.26 2.20
N ALA A 78 7.25 3.69 1.16
CA ALA A 78 7.58 2.84 0.03
C ALA A 78 9.09 2.81 -0.15
N VAL A 79 9.62 1.61 -0.41
CA VAL A 79 11.03 1.40 -0.70
C VAL A 79 11.14 0.76 -2.07
N LEU A 80 11.85 1.40 -2.96
CA LEU A 80 12.08 0.89 -4.29
C LEU A 80 13.15 -0.20 -4.22
N ALA A 81 12.82 -1.40 -4.71
CA ALA A 81 13.73 -2.52 -4.64
C ALA A 81 14.56 -2.69 -5.92
N SER A 82 14.13 -2.09 -7.00
CA SER A 82 14.90 -2.17 -8.25
C SER A 82 14.60 -1.00 -9.15
#